data_f2e45ccb868eff3d72dedf0891729fbf
#
_entry.id   f2e45ccb868eff3d72dedf0891729fbf
#
_cell.length_a   1.000
_cell.length_b   1.000
_cell.length_c   1.000
_cell.angle_alpha   90.00
_cell.angle_beta   90.00
_cell.angle_gamma   90.00
#
_symmetry.space_group_name_H-M   'P 1'
#
loop_
_entity.id
_entity.type
_entity.pdbx_description
1 polymer ?
#
loop_
_entity_poly.entity_id
_entity_poly.type
_entity_poly.pdbx_seq_one_letter_code
_entity_poly.pdbx_strand_id
1 'polypeptide(L)'
;RLDDLSDDGVRDLTPRLHESRDALDSIDVDVLDVSDAVDAEILRNGIDRELLDAEIIRETTWNPLAWLPGDALYPLIVRETQPVADRLRALAARMEQIPDRLELARRTVERPSRIHVETAVLQTDGALQLVADEVSRLLERDPQLRSVVEPAQAVAARALREHRDALADQVETADGDPRLGPERFAARLHLVLDSDLSPSAIVEMARERLDELDGELHELVGPDVRAALDEVGRRAPTNETIVPLAETAYADATETVRRLGLVSVPDELAEVIVMPEARRGIAVAYCDAPGPLEQGGTTLFAVSPTPSDWSAERVASFYREYNDAMVVNLSVHEAMPGHVLQLAHARHWRGSTAIRHVFASAPFIEGWAVHAERIMAEAGHGGLPVRLQQLKMQLRTTVNALLDAGVHAQGMSEAEALELMMRRAYQEEGEAVGKWRRALLSSCQLSTYFVGYTELAPTLAGRTNFDAVLAHGSPPPRHLPRLLGGA
;
A
#
# COMPACT_ATOMS: atom_id res chain seq x y z
N ARG A 1 4.06 -18.10 15.34
CA ARG A 1 5.12 -18.67 14.51
C ARG A 1 5.37 -17.75 13.32
N LEU A 2 6.55 -17.80 12.73
CA LEU A 2 6.84 -17.27 11.40
C LEU A 2 6.38 -18.28 10.34
N ASP A 3 6.11 -17.79 9.11
CA ASP A 3 5.78 -18.66 7.99
C ASP A 3 6.99 -19.53 7.62
N ASP A 4 6.74 -20.75 7.19
CA ASP A 4 7.79 -21.63 6.71
C ASP A 4 8.04 -21.39 5.23
N LEU A 5 9.10 -20.64 4.93
CA LEU A 5 9.53 -20.31 3.56
C LEU A 5 10.58 -21.27 3.00
N SER A 6 10.84 -22.40 3.70
CA SER A 6 11.72 -23.44 3.20
C SER A 6 11.14 -24.16 1.97
N ASP A 7 11.99 -24.85 1.21
CA ASP A 7 11.54 -25.73 0.13
C ASP A 7 10.55 -26.80 0.62
N ASP A 8 10.70 -27.26 1.87
CA ASP A 8 9.76 -28.19 2.49
C ASP A 8 8.42 -27.50 2.77
N GLY A 9 8.43 -26.26 3.31
CA GLY A 9 7.22 -25.47 3.55
C GLY A 9 6.45 -25.20 2.27
N VAL A 10 7.16 -24.80 1.19
CA VAL A 10 6.57 -24.57 -0.13
C VAL A 10 6.01 -25.89 -0.71
N ARG A 11 6.75 -27.00 -0.57
CA ARG A 11 6.31 -28.31 -1.04
C ARG A 11 5.08 -28.82 -0.31
N ASP A 12 4.92 -28.48 0.96
CA ASP A 12 3.74 -28.82 1.76
C ASP A 12 2.56 -27.91 1.46
N LEU A 13 2.81 -26.65 1.11
CA LEU A 13 1.76 -25.65 0.81
C LEU A 13 1.12 -25.87 -0.56
N THR A 14 1.92 -26.09 -1.60
CA THR A 14 1.47 -26.15 -3.00
C THR A 14 0.38 -27.21 -3.25
N PRO A 15 0.51 -28.47 -2.79
CA PRO A 15 -0.57 -29.46 -2.94
C PRO A 15 -1.86 -29.05 -2.24
N ARG A 16 -1.80 -28.42 -1.08
CA ARG A 16 -3.00 -27.95 -0.37
C ARG A 16 -3.70 -26.83 -1.12
N LEU A 17 -2.94 -25.95 -1.78
CA LEU A 17 -3.53 -24.91 -2.64
C LEU A 17 -4.25 -25.54 -3.83
N HIS A 18 -3.65 -26.53 -4.50
CA HIS A 18 -4.31 -27.27 -5.58
C HIS A 18 -5.55 -28.02 -5.09
N GLU A 19 -5.48 -28.73 -3.97
CA GLU A 19 -6.64 -29.39 -3.36
C GLU A 19 -7.75 -28.40 -3.02
N SER A 20 -7.40 -27.23 -2.48
CA SER A 20 -8.37 -26.18 -2.16
C SER A 20 -9.01 -25.59 -3.41
N ARG A 21 -8.23 -25.43 -4.48
CA ARG A 21 -8.71 -24.98 -5.78
C ARG A 21 -9.68 -26.00 -6.39
N ASP A 22 -9.31 -27.29 -6.41
CA ASP A 22 -10.15 -28.37 -6.93
C ASP A 22 -11.46 -28.50 -6.13
N ALA A 23 -11.39 -28.34 -4.80
CA ALA A 23 -12.58 -28.33 -3.96
C ALA A 23 -13.49 -27.14 -4.28
N LEU A 24 -12.93 -25.95 -4.48
CA LEU A 24 -13.69 -24.76 -4.87
C LEU A 24 -14.31 -24.93 -6.25
N ASP A 25 -13.59 -25.52 -7.22
CA ASP A 25 -14.07 -25.81 -8.57
C ASP A 25 -15.20 -26.83 -8.61
N SER A 26 -15.31 -27.67 -7.57
CA SER A 26 -16.40 -28.63 -7.43
C SER A 26 -17.73 -28.02 -6.92
N ILE A 27 -17.69 -26.76 -6.45
CA ILE A 27 -18.90 -26.06 -5.99
C ILE A 27 -19.71 -25.63 -7.22
N ASP A 28 -20.98 -26.02 -7.25
CA ASP A 28 -21.93 -25.53 -8.26
C ASP A 28 -22.27 -24.05 -7.97
N VAL A 29 -21.64 -23.15 -8.72
CA VAL A 29 -21.80 -21.69 -8.51
C VAL A 29 -23.21 -21.20 -8.86
N ASP A 30 -23.97 -21.95 -9.63
CA ASP A 30 -25.36 -21.58 -10.01
C ASP A 30 -26.34 -21.71 -8.84
N VAL A 31 -25.99 -22.45 -7.80
CA VAL A 31 -26.81 -22.58 -6.58
C VAL A 31 -26.46 -21.56 -5.50
N LEU A 32 -25.38 -20.82 -5.67
CA LEU A 32 -24.95 -19.77 -4.75
C LEU A 32 -25.74 -18.48 -4.99
N ASP A 33 -25.96 -17.71 -3.93
CA ASP A 33 -26.38 -16.33 -4.14
C ASP A 33 -25.23 -15.48 -4.75
N VAL A 34 -25.57 -14.29 -5.24
CA VAL A 34 -24.60 -13.41 -5.93
C VAL A 34 -23.41 -13.08 -5.03
N SER A 35 -23.63 -12.88 -3.72
CA SER A 35 -22.57 -12.54 -2.77
C SER A 35 -21.59 -13.70 -2.59
N ASP A 36 -22.11 -14.91 -2.39
CA ASP A 36 -21.30 -16.11 -2.20
C ASP A 36 -20.58 -16.53 -3.49
N ALA A 37 -21.21 -16.34 -4.64
CA ALA A 37 -20.55 -16.57 -5.93
C ALA A 37 -19.37 -15.62 -6.16
N VAL A 38 -19.52 -14.34 -5.81
CA VAL A 38 -18.41 -13.37 -5.84
C VAL A 38 -17.32 -13.75 -4.85
N ASP A 39 -17.67 -14.19 -3.64
CA ASP A 39 -16.67 -14.64 -2.65
C ASP A 39 -15.89 -15.87 -3.16
N ALA A 40 -16.54 -16.79 -3.85
CA ALA A 40 -15.87 -17.95 -4.46
C ALA A 40 -14.88 -17.53 -5.55
N GLU A 41 -15.23 -16.54 -6.40
CA GLU A 41 -14.33 -16.00 -7.42
C GLU A 41 -13.12 -15.28 -6.79
N ILE A 42 -13.31 -14.49 -5.73
CA ILE A 42 -12.23 -13.81 -4.98
C ILE A 42 -11.30 -14.84 -4.34
N LEU A 43 -11.86 -15.89 -3.71
CA LEU A 43 -11.04 -16.95 -3.10
C LEU A 43 -10.23 -17.70 -4.15
N ARG A 44 -10.82 -18.00 -5.32
CA ARG A 44 -10.12 -18.62 -6.45
C ARG A 44 -8.93 -17.76 -6.90
N ASN A 45 -9.15 -16.47 -7.12
CA ASN A 45 -8.09 -15.53 -7.48
C ASN A 45 -6.98 -15.52 -6.42
N GLY A 46 -7.33 -15.51 -5.12
CA GLY A 46 -6.37 -15.59 -4.03
C GLY A 46 -5.52 -16.86 -4.05
N ILE A 47 -6.14 -18.02 -4.28
CA ILE A 47 -5.44 -19.31 -4.42
C ILE A 47 -4.52 -19.30 -5.65
N ASP A 48 -5.00 -18.83 -6.79
CA ASP A 48 -4.23 -18.76 -8.04
C ASP A 48 -3.01 -17.82 -7.90
N ARG A 49 -3.14 -16.73 -7.13
CA ARG A 49 -2.03 -15.83 -6.81
C ARG A 49 -0.97 -16.51 -5.96
N GLU A 50 -1.36 -17.23 -4.91
CA GLU A 50 -0.41 -17.98 -4.08
C GLU A 50 0.30 -19.09 -4.88
N LEU A 51 -0.42 -19.78 -5.78
CA LEU A 51 0.18 -20.76 -6.68
C LEU A 51 1.16 -20.12 -7.67
N LEU A 52 0.81 -18.98 -8.26
CA LEU A 52 1.73 -18.24 -9.14
C LEU A 52 3.01 -17.85 -8.40
N ASP A 53 2.89 -17.32 -7.18
CA ASP A 53 4.04 -16.91 -6.37
C ASP A 53 4.89 -18.12 -5.95
N ALA A 54 4.28 -19.25 -5.55
CA ALA A 54 4.99 -20.46 -5.15
C ALA A 54 5.72 -21.18 -6.30
N GLU A 55 5.08 -21.28 -7.48
CA GLU A 55 5.56 -22.12 -8.58
C GLU A 55 6.37 -21.34 -9.63
N ILE A 56 5.98 -20.08 -9.92
CA ILE A 56 6.50 -19.31 -11.07
C ILE A 56 7.36 -18.12 -10.63
N ILE A 57 6.86 -17.25 -9.75
CA ILE A 57 7.59 -16.05 -9.32
C ILE A 57 8.72 -16.44 -8.38
N ARG A 58 8.44 -17.30 -7.41
CA ARG A 58 9.39 -17.84 -6.44
C ARG A 58 10.21 -16.73 -5.79
N GLU A 59 9.53 -15.71 -5.28
CA GLU A 59 10.17 -14.49 -4.78
C GLU A 59 11.21 -14.75 -3.70
N THR A 60 11.00 -15.77 -2.87
CA THR A 60 11.95 -16.21 -1.83
C THR A 60 13.32 -16.64 -2.39
N THR A 61 13.43 -17.00 -3.67
CA THR A 61 14.70 -17.45 -4.25
C THR A 61 15.62 -16.33 -4.75
N TRP A 62 15.09 -15.10 -4.90
CA TRP A 62 15.86 -13.97 -5.45
C TRP A 62 15.71 -12.66 -4.68
N ASN A 63 14.63 -12.50 -3.87
CA ASN A 63 14.36 -11.28 -3.13
C ASN A 63 14.67 -11.46 -1.64
N PRO A 64 15.76 -10.87 -1.12
CA PRO A 64 16.13 -10.99 0.29
C PRO A 64 15.09 -10.33 1.23
N LEU A 65 14.29 -9.38 0.73
CA LEU A 65 13.25 -8.71 1.52
C LEU A 65 12.14 -9.67 1.98
N ALA A 66 11.84 -10.71 1.19
CA ALA A 66 10.82 -11.71 1.53
C ALA A 66 11.13 -12.48 2.84
N TRP A 67 12.39 -12.47 3.26
CA TRP A 67 12.84 -13.19 4.45
C TRP A 67 12.83 -12.36 5.74
N LEU A 68 12.67 -11.04 5.63
CA LEU A 68 12.79 -10.15 6.79
C LEU A 68 11.59 -10.32 7.75
N PRO A 69 11.83 -10.35 9.07
CA PRO A 69 10.78 -10.62 10.05
C PRO A 69 9.99 -9.38 10.49
N GLY A 70 10.31 -8.20 9.97
CA GLY A 70 9.77 -6.92 10.44
C GLY A 70 8.24 -6.90 10.51
N ASP A 71 7.57 -7.27 9.42
CA ASP A 71 6.12 -7.28 9.31
C ASP A 71 5.45 -8.31 10.24
N ALA A 72 6.16 -9.37 10.59
CA ALA A 72 5.67 -10.36 11.54
C ALA A 72 5.81 -9.91 13.01
N LEU A 73 6.72 -8.98 13.32
CA LEU A 73 6.95 -8.48 14.68
C LEU A 73 6.14 -7.21 14.96
N TYR A 74 6.10 -6.28 14.01
CA TYR A 74 5.56 -4.93 14.17
C TYR A 74 4.11 -4.90 14.72
N PRO A 75 3.14 -5.68 14.18
CA PRO A 75 1.77 -5.65 14.71
C PRO A 75 1.64 -6.07 16.17
N LEU A 76 2.49 -7.00 16.64
CA LEU A 76 2.51 -7.41 18.03
C LEU A 76 3.06 -6.32 18.97
N ILE A 77 3.85 -5.41 18.44
CA ILE A 77 4.43 -4.30 19.20
C ILE A 77 3.44 -3.14 19.31
N VAL A 78 2.84 -2.73 18.19
CA VAL A 78 2.06 -1.49 18.11
C VAL A 78 0.56 -1.66 18.36
N ARG A 79 -0.02 -2.82 18.02
CA ARG A 79 -1.47 -3.04 18.14
C ARG A 79 -1.85 -3.57 19.52
N GLU A 80 -2.82 -2.93 20.15
CA GLU A 80 -3.31 -3.29 21.48
C GLU A 80 -4.54 -4.22 21.45
N THR A 81 -4.60 -5.11 20.46
CA THR A 81 -5.72 -6.05 20.26
C THR A 81 -5.68 -7.26 21.20
N GLN A 82 -4.55 -7.49 21.88
CA GLN A 82 -4.35 -8.58 22.81
C GLN A 82 -3.63 -8.11 24.08
N PRO A 83 -3.76 -8.86 25.21
CA PRO A 83 -3.02 -8.56 26.43
C PRO A 83 -1.51 -8.49 26.18
N VAL A 84 -0.82 -7.57 26.84
CA VAL A 84 0.63 -7.35 26.71
C VAL A 84 1.42 -8.67 26.92
N ALA A 85 1.02 -9.46 27.91
CA ALA A 85 1.66 -10.74 28.20
C ALA A 85 1.63 -11.72 27.02
N ASP A 86 0.50 -11.78 26.30
CA ASP A 86 0.34 -12.70 25.16
C ASP A 86 1.13 -12.20 23.95
N ARG A 87 1.14 -10.90 23.71
CA ARG A 87 1.95 -10.25 22.68
C ARG A 87 3.45 -10.49 22.91
N LEU A 88 3.93 -10.34 24.15
CA LEU A 88 5.33 -10.59 24.53
C LEU A 88 5.73 -12.06 24.34
N ARG A 89 4.86 -13.01 24.70
CA ARG A 89 5.11 -14.44 24.46
C ARG A 89 5.16 -14.75 22.96
N ALA A 90 4.24 -14.17 22.18
CA ALA A 90 4.21 -14.34 20.73
C ALA A 90 5.45 -13.73 20.07
N LEU A 91 5.93 -12.55 20.54
CA LEU A 91 7.19 -11.94 20.10
C LEU A 91 8.38 -12.83 20.39
N ALA A 92 8.52 -13.33 21.63
CA ALA A 92 9.60 -14.25 21.99
C ALA A 92 9.63 -15.49 21.07
N ALA A 93 8.48 -16.14 20.89
CA ALA A 93 8.37 -17.31 20.02
C ALA A 93 8.68 -17.04 18.53
N ARG A 94 8.45 -15.81 18.02
CA ARG A 94 8.86 -15.41 16.66
C ARG A 94 10.35 -15.07 16.62
N MET A 95 10.86 -14.37 17.61
CA MET A 95 12.28 -14.00 17.70
C MET A 95 13.20 -15.21 17.78
N GLU A 96 12.79 -16.29 18.46
CA GLU A 96 13.51 -17.58 18.52
C GLU A 96 13.68 -18.23 17.13
N GLN A 97 12.79 -17.97 16.18
CA GLN A 97 12.82 -18.53 14.82
C GLN A 97 13.64 -17.68 13.83
N ILE A 98 14.01 -16.46 14.19
CA ILE A 98 14.74 -15.55 13.29
C ILE A 98 16.09 -16.11 12.84
N PRO A 99 16.94 -16.71 13.72
CA PRO A 99 18.24 -17.24 13.28
C PRO A 99 18.13 -18.27 12.15
N ASP A 100 17.26 -19.27 12.32
CA ASP A 100 17.07 -20.34 11.34
C ASP A 100 16.50 -19.79 10.01
N ARG A 101 15.54 -18.86 10.11
CA ARG A 101 14.96 -18.18 8.93
C ARG A 101 16.01 -17.41 8.14
N LEU A 102 16.87 -16.63 8.81
CA LEU A 102 17.89 -15.83 8.14
C LEU A 102 19.07 -16.67 7.63
N GLU A 103 19.40 -17.77 8.31
CA GLU A 103 20.36 -18.75 7.82
C GLU A 103 19.84 -19.42 6.54
N LEU A 104 18.56 -19.77 6.50
CA LEU A 104 17.92 -20.33 5.31
C LEU A 104 17.90 -19.31 4.18
N ALA A 105 17.58 -18.03 4.45
CA ALA A 105 17.63 -16.94 3.47
C ALA A 105 19.01 -16.86 2.76
N ARG A 106 20.11 -16.93 3.52
CA ARG A 106 21.48 -16.89 2.98
C ARG A 106 21.81 -18.05 2.05
N ARG A 107 21.12 -19.17 2.18
CA ARG A 107 21.30 -20.37 1.34
C ARG A 107 20.39 -20.40 0.12
N THR A 108 19.23 -19.76 0.23
CA THR A 108 18.15 -19.85 -0.77
C THR A 108 18.19 -18.69 -1.78
N VAL A 109 18.59 -17.47 -1.31
CA VAL A 109 18.60 -16.30 -2.19
C VAL A 109 19.77 -16.39 -3.17
N GLU A 110 19.42 -16.53 -4.46
CA GLU A 110 20.35 -16.58 -5.57
C GLU A 110 20.27 -15.30 -6.39
N ARG A 111 21.42 -14.71 -6.74
CA ARG A 111 21.53 -13.53 -7.60
C ARG A 111 20.54 -12.40 -7.28
N PRO A 112 20.50 -11.89 -6.04
CA PRO A 112 19.63 -10.76 -5.71
C PRO A 112 20.06 -9.53 -6.51
N SER A 113 19.13 -8.62 -6.77
CA SER A 113 19.49 -7.33 -7.38
C SER A 113 20.08 -6.39 -6.34
N ARG A 114 20.96 -5.49 -6.77
CA ARG A 114 21.60 -4.50 -5.89
C ARG A 114 20.60 -3.70 -5.08
N ILE A 115 19.53 -3.22 -5.72
CA ILE A 115 18.51 -2.42 -5.02
C ILE A 115 17.76 -3.21 -3.93
N HIS A 116 17.52 -4.51 -4.14
CA HIS A 116 16.90 -5.35 -3.12
C HIS A 116 17.87 -5.59 -1.95
N VAL A 117 19.16 -5.80 -2.22
CA VAL A 117 20.17 -5.97 -1.16
C VAL A 117 20.35 -4.68 -0.35
N GLU A 118 20.53 -3.53 -1.01
CA GLU A 118 20.60 -2.22 -0.35
C GLU A 118 19.39 -1.95 0.56
N THR A 119 18.20 -2.25 0.06
CA THR A 119 16.96 -2.05 0.81
C THR A 119 16.85 -3.06 1.96
N ALA A 120 17.29 -4.31 1.76
CA ALA A 120 17.30 -5.34 2.80
C ALA A 120 18.25 -4.98 3.95
N VAL A 121 19.40 -4.36 3.65
CA VAL A 121 20.31 -3.81 4.70
C VAL A 121 19.56 -2.80 5.56
N LEU A 122 18.93 -1.81 4.94
CA LEU A 122 18.19 -0.76 5.67
C LEU A 122 17.01 -1.31 6.48
N GLN A 123 16.23 -2.24 5.90
CA GLN A 123 15.10 -2.84 6.60
C GLN A 123 15.55 -3.79 7.72
N THR A 124 16.73 -4.42 7.58
CA THR A 124 17.30 -5.23 8.67
C THR A 124 17.74 -4.33 9.84
N ASP A 125 18.29 -3.14 9.58
CA ASP A 125 18.57 -2.17 10.63
C ASP A 125 17.28 -1.70 11.33
N GLY A 126 16.19 -1.49 10.58
CA GLY A 126 14.85 -1.22 11.16
C GLY A 126 14.33 -2.38 12.03
N ALA A 127 14.49 -3.61 11.59
CA ALA A 127 14.12 -4.80 12.37
C ALA A 127 14.96 -4.93 13.64
N LEU A 128 16.25 -4.56 13.59
CA LEU A 128 17.12 -4.49 14.76
C LEU A 128 16.62 -3.48 15.79
N GLN A 129 16.20 -2.29 15.36
CA GLN A 129 15.62 -1.28 16.24
C GLN A 129 14.30 -1.76 16.87
N LEU A 130 13.42 -2.41 16.09
CA LEU A 130 12.20 -3.01 16.63
C LEU A 130 12.51 -4.00 17.73
N VAL A 131 13.46 -4.92 17.50
CA VAL A 131 13.85 -5.95 18.45
C VAL A 131 14.56 -5.34 19.66
N ALA A 132 15.50 -4.41 19.48
CA ALA A 132 16.29 -3.86 20.59
C ALA A 132 15.48 -2.88 21.44
N ASP A 133 14.76 -1.93 20.82
CA ASP A 133 14.19 -0.79 21.52
C ASP A 133 12.69 -0.98 21.81
N GLU A 134 11.90 -1.32 20.78
CA GLU A 134 10.45 -1.35 20.93
C GLU A 134 9.97 -2.57 21.75
N VAL A 135 10.59 -3.74 21.54
CA VAL A 135 10.32 -4.93 22.37
C VAL A 135 10.70 -4.66 23.82
N SER A 136 11.82 -3.96 24.07
CA SER A 136 12.25 -3.59 25.43
C SER A 136 11.26 -2.65 26.11
N ARG A 137 10.75 -1.62 25.38
CA ARG A 137 9.71 -0.72 25.89
C ARG A 137 8.40 -1.46 26.21
N LEU A 138 8.01 -2.38 25.34
CA LEU A 138 6.82 -3.20 25.59
C LEU A 138 7.01 -4.10 26.81
N LEU A 139 8.22 -4.64 27.01
CA LEU A 139 8.57 -5.49 28.15
C LEU A 139 8.55 -4.76 29.50
N GLU A 140 8.77 -3.43 29.51
CA GLU A 140 8.61 -2.60 30.71
C GLU A 140 7.16 -2.62 31.25
N ARG A 141 6.18 -2.91 30.39
CA ARG A 141 4.76 -3.01 30.77
C ARG A 141 4.43 -4.35 31.47
N ASP A 142 5.26 -5.40 31.29
CA ASP A 142 5.16 -6.67 32.00
C ASP A 142 6.55 -7.28 32.29
N PRO A 143 7.28 -6.76 33.28
CA PRO A 143 8.65 -7.18 33.60
C PRO A 143 8.78 -8.66 34.05
N GLN A 144 7.67 -9.32 34.36
CA GLN A 144 7.69 -10.74 34.78
C GLN A 144 8.09 -11.67 33.62
N LEU A 145 7.95 -11.20 32.37
CA LEU A 145 8.31 -11.96 31.17
C LEU A 145 9.76 -11.78 30.72
N ARG A 146 10.61 -11.07 31.49
CA ARG A 146 12.03 -10.86 31.15
C ARG A 146 12.78 -12.16 30.87
N SER A 147 12.59 -13.17 31.70
CA SER A 147 13.26 -14.46 31.52
C SER A 147 12.89 -15.20 30.23
N VAL A 148 11.76 -14.86 29.61
CA VAL A 148 11.30 -15.43 28.33
C VAL A 148 11.73 -14.56 27.15
N VAL A 149 11.58 -13.23 27.27
CA VAL A 149 11.76 -12.31 26.15
C VAL A 149 13.23 -11.96 25.93
N GLU A 150 14.00 -11.63 26.97
CA GLU A 150 15.39 -11.17 26.81
C GLU A 150 16.32 -12.20 26.13
N PRO A 151 16.26 -13.52 26.43
CA PRO A 151 17.06 -14.50 25.70
C PRO A 151 16.71 -14.56 24.20
N ALA A 152 15.42 -14.57 23.85
CA ALA A 152 14.94 -14.57 22.46
C ALA A 152 15.35 -13.29 21.72
N GLN A 153 15.23 -12.13 22.38
CA GLN A 153 15.66 -10.84 21.88
C GLN A 153 17.17 -10.81 21.57
N ALA A 154 18.00 -11.32 22.47
CA ALA A 154 19.45 -11.37 22.30
C ALA A 154 19.86 -12.24 21.10
N VAL A 155 19.20 -13.39 20.92
CA VAL A 155 19.45 -14.32 19.82
C VAL A 155 19.02 -13.70 18.49
N ALA A 156 17.83 -13.12 18.42
CA ALA A 156 17.32 -12.45 17.24
C ALA A 156 18.18 -11.25 16.82
N ALA A 157 18.56 -10.38 17.77
CA ALA A 157 19.39 -9.22 17.51
C ALA A 157 20.79 -9.59 16.99
N ARG A 158 21.36 -10.70 17.46
CA ARG A 158 22.61 -11.21 16.92
C ARG A 158 22.44 -11.70 15.49
N ALA A 159 21.45 -12.52 15.22
CA ALA A 159 21.19 -13.07 13.88
C ALA A 159 20.89 -11.97 12.84
N LEU A 160 20.14 -10.95 13.24
CA LEU A 160 19.86 -9.78 12.39
C LEU A 160 21.15 -9.00 12.06
N ARG A 161 22.05 -8.77 13.03
CA ARG A 161 23.34 -8.11 12.77
C ARG A 161 24.20 -8.92 11.80
N GLU A 162 24.35 -10.22 12.04
CA GLU A 162 25.10 -11.12 11.16
C GLU A 162 24.51 -11.14 9.75
N HIS A 163 23.19 -11.12 9.63
CA HIS A 163 22.52 -11.07 8.33
C HIS A 163 22.71 -9.73 7.62
N ARG A 164 22.57 -8.62 8.34
CA ARG A 164 22.81 -7.27 7.83
C ARG A 164 24.23 -7.13 7.28
N ASP A 165 25.24 -7.61 8.03
CA ASP A 165 26.63 -7.55 7.62
C ASP A 165 26.88 -8.41 6.34
N ALA A 166 26.30 -9.61 6.29
CA ALA A 166 26.37 -10.48 5.13
C ALA A 166 25.69 -9.85 3.87
N LEU A 167 24.56 -9.15 4.05
CA LEU A 167 23.92 -8.40 2.97
C LEU A 167 24.79 -7.22 2.52
N ALA A 168 25.37 -6.46 3.47
CA ALA A 168 26.23 -5.33 3.14
C ALA A 168 27.44 -5.74 2.30
N ASP A 169 28.05 -6.90 2.60
CA ASP A 169 29.16 -7.47 1.81
C ASP A 169 28.74 -7.86 0.38
N GLN A 170 27.45 -8.11 0.14
CA GLN A 170 26.92 -8.50 -1.18
C GLN A 170 26.56 -7.30 -2.07
N VAL A 171 26.40 -6.07 -1.54
CA VAL A 171 25.90 -4.90 -2.30
C VAL A 171 26.65 -4.66 -3.60
N GLU A 172 28.01 -4.73 -3.56
CA GLU A 172 28.84 -4.45 -4.73
C GLU A 172 28.87 -5.60 -5.76
N THR A 173 28.48 -6.81 -5.37
CA THR A 173 28.49 -8.00 -6.22
C THR A 173 27.10 -8.43 -6.68
N ALA A 174 26.05 -7.82 -6.16
CA ALA A 174 24.67 -8.11 -6.49
C ALA A 174 24.35 -7.64 -7.91
N ASP A 175 24.10 -8.57 -8.83
CA ASP A 175 23.93 -8.35 -10.28
C ASP A 175 22.59 -8.86 -10.83
N GLY A 176 21.67 -9.29 -9.98
CA GLY A 176 20.33 -9.74 -10.38
C GLY A 176 19.49 -8.61 -10.98
N ASP A 177 18.57 -8.96 -11.87
CA ASP A 177 17.59 -8.02 -12.40
C ASP A 177 16.37 -7.97 -11.50
N PRO A 178 15.95 -6.79 -11.00
CA PRO A 178 14.73 -6.65 -10.19
C PRO A 178 13.43 -6.81 -11.00
N ARG A 179 13.52 -6.84 -12.33
CA ARG A 179 12.36 -6.86 -13.22
C ARG A 179 11.83 -8.28 -13.39
N LEU A 180 10.49 -8.42 -13.41
CA LEU A 180 9.86 -9.73 -13.60
C LEU A 180 9.97 -10.27 -15.04
N GLY A 181 10.06 -9.39 -16.02
CA GLY A 181 9.86 -9.72 -17.42
C GLY A 181 8.37 -9.76 -17.82
N PRO A 182 8.06 -9.63 -19.13
CA PRO A 182 6.70 -9.38 -19.60
C PRO A 182 5.71 -10.50 -19.23
N GLU A 183 6.12 -11.75 -19.30
CA GLU A 183 5.22 -12.89 -19.06
C GLU A 183 4.83 -13.01 -17.57
N ARG A 184 5.82 -12.97 -16.67
CA ARG A 184 5.57 -13.05 -15.22
C ARG A 184 4.82 -11.80 -14.73
N PHE A 185 5.16 -10.63 -15.26
CA PHE A 185 4.47 -9.39 -14.95
C PHE A 185 3.00 -9.46 -15.36
N ALA A 186 2.68 -9.89 -16.58
CA ALA A 186 1.31 -10.01 -17.06
C ALA A 186 0.49 -10.99 -16.21
N ALA A 187 1.06 -12.16 -15.89
CA ALA A 187 0.39 -13.17 -15.06
C ALA A 187 0.12 -12.63 -13.63
N ARG A 188 1.13 -11.98 -13.02
CA ARG A 188 0.97 -11.41 -11.68
C ARG A 188 0.01 -10.22 -11.68
N LEU A 189 0.06 -9.36 -12.69
CA LEU A 189 -0.80 -8.18 -12.81
C LEU A 189 -2.27 -8.56 -12.87
N HIS A 190 -2.64 -9.56 -13.68
CA HIS A 190 -4.00 -10.07 -13.79
C HIS A 190 -4.55 -10.51 -12.41
N LEU A 191 -3.78 -11.27 -11.65
CA LEU A 191 -4.20 -11.80 -10.34
C LEU A 191 -4.17 -10.73 -9.23
N VAL A 192 -3.18 -9.84 -9.23
CA VAL A 192 -3.07 -8.78 -8.22
C VAL A 192 -4.18 -7.75 -8.38
N LEU A 193 -4.49 -7.37 -9.63
CA LEU A 193 -5.57 -6.43 -9.91
C LEU A 193 -6.95 -7.08 -9.85
N ASP A 194 -7.03 -8.39 -9.99
CA ASP A 194 -8.28 -9.12 -10.20
C ASP A 194 -9.14 -8.46 -11.30
N SER A 195 -8.48 -8.24 -12.45
CA SER A 195 -8.99 -7.48 -13.59
C SER A 195 -8.73 -8.20 -14.90
N ASP A 196 -9.64 -8.06 -15.85
CA ASP A 196 -9.50 -8.66 -17.20
C ASP A 196 -8.67 -7.76 -18.15
N LEU A 197 -8.21 -6.59 -17.70
CA LEU A 197 -7.40 -5.68 -18.49
C LEU A 197 -5.99 -6.25 -18.71
N SER A 198 -5.58 -6.34 -19.99
CA SER A 198 -4.20 -6.71 -20.31
C SER A 198 -3.23 -5.57 -19.99
N PRO A 199 -1.92 -5.85 -19.76
CA PRO A 199 -0.91 -4.81 -19.56
C PRO A 199 -0.89 -3.77 -20.69
N SER A 200 -1.11 -4.19 -21.94
CA SER A 200 -1.16 -3.29 -23.10
C SER A 200 -2.38 -2.39 -23.09
N ALA A 201 -3.56 -2.92 -22.71
CA ALA A 201 -4.78 -2.13 -22.57
C ALA A 201 -4.62 -1.07 -21.45
N ILE A 202 -4.04 -1.46 -20.30
CA ILE A 202 -3.75 -0.52 -19.21
C ILE A 202 -2.83 0.62 -19.67
N VAL A 203 -1.75 0.29 -20.41
CA VAL A 203 -0.81 1.28 -20.95
C VAL A 203 -1.50 2.25 -21.93
N GLU A 204 -2.34 1.72 -22.82
CA GLU A 204 -3.08 2.55 -23.81
C GLU A 204 -4.05 3.51 -23.08
N MET A 205 -4.91 2.96 -22.21
CA MET A 205 -5.84 3.77 -21.41
C MET A 205 -5.13 4.80 -20.53
N ALA A 206 -3.97 4.47 -19.96
CA ALA A 206 -3.19 5.39 -19.16
C ALA A 206 -2.62 6.55 -20.01
N ARG A 207 -2.18 6.28 -21.24
CA ARG A 207 -1.72 7.34 -22.17
C ARG A 207 -2.86 8.29 -22.54
N GLU A 208 -4.00 7.74 -22.91
CA GLU A 208 -5.19 8.53 -23.24
C GLU A 208 -5.60 9.40 -22.03
N ARG A 209 -5.62 8.80 -20.83
CA ARG A 209 -5.97 9.56 -19.62
C ARG A 209 -4.99 10.67 -19.27
N LEU A 210 -3.68 10.47 -19.54
CA LEU A 210 -2.70 11.55 -19.38
C LEU A 210 -3.00 12.74 -20.27
N ASP A 211 -3.36 12.51 -21.54
CA ASP A 211 -3.66 13.57 -22.49
C ASP A 211 -4.95 14.31 -22.10
N GLU A 212 -5.96 13.59 -21.60
CA GLU A 212 -7.19 14.20 -21.06
C GLU A 212 -6.89 15.09 -19.84
N LEU A 213 -6.09 14.60 -18.89
CA LEU A 213 -5.72 15.33 -17.66
C LEU A 213 -4.89 16.58 -17.98
N ASP A 214 -3.97 16.50 -18.94
CA ASP A 214 -3.25 17.67 -19.45
C ASP A 214 -4.23 18.69 -20.03
N GLY A 215 -5.24 18.25 -20.78
CA GLY A 215 -6.32 19.11 -21.29
C GLY A 215 -7.11 19.77 -20.15
N GLU A 216 -7.57 19.00 -19.16
CA GLU A 216 -8.28 19.53 -17.98
C GLU A 216 -7.45 20.60 -17.23
N LEU A 217 -6.14 20.40 -17.08
CA LEU A 217 -5.24 21.36 -16.45
C LEU A 217 -5.11 22.65 -17.29
N HIS A 218 -4.92 22.51 -18.60
CA HIS A 218 -4.82 23.67 -19.51
C HIS A 218 -6.11 24.48 -19.55
N GLU A 219 -7.29 23.84 -19.53
CA GLU A 219 -8.57 24.51 -19.42
C GLU A 219 -8.73 25.29 -18.11
N LEU A 220 -8.18 24.75 -17.02
CA LEU A 220 -8.34 25.31 -15.68
C LEU A 220 -7.43 26.51 -15.43
N VAL A 221 -6.17 26.47 -15.89
CA VAL A 221 -5.15 27.48 -15.57
C VAL A 221 -4.42 28.08 -16.77
N GLY A 222 -4.81 27.71 -17.99
CA GLY A 222 -4.16 28.19 -19.21
C GLY A 222 -2.88 27.42 -19.55
N PRO A 223 -2.06 27.94 -20.47
CA PRO A 223 -0.94 27.19 -21.06
C PRO A 223 0.23 26.97 -20.12
N ASP A 224 0.38 27.72 -19.05
CA ASP A 224 1.50 27.60 -18.12
C ASP A 224 1.08 26.88 -16.83
N VAL A 225 0.78 25.57 -16.98
CA VAL A 225 0.40 24.70 -15.87
C VAL A 225 1.51 24.63 -14.80
N ARG A 226 2.79 24.61 -15.24
CA ARG A 226 3.93 24.58 -14.32
C ARG A 226 3.93 25.79 -13.39
N ALA A 227 3.81 26.98 -13.95
CA ALA A 227 3.78 28.21 -13.14
C ALA A 227 2.59 28.23 -12.16
N ALA A 228 1.42 27.72 -12.56
CA ALA A 228 0.28 27.62 -11.66
C ALA A 228 0.52 26.65 -10.49
N LEU A 229 1.12 25.49 -10.77
CA LEU A 229 1.50 24.52 -9.73
C LEU A 229 2.60 25.08 -8.80
N ASP A 230 3.60 25.77 -9.36
CA ASP A 230 4.68 26.42 -8.60
C ASP A 230 4.12 27.50 -7.66
N GLU A 231 3.11 28.26 -8.11
CA GLU A 231 2.45 29.26 -7.27
C GLU A 231 1.71 28.63 -6.09
N VAL A 232 0.99 27.53 -6.33
CA VAL A 232 0.35 26.75 -5.23
C VAL A 232 1.41 26.17 -4.30
N GLY A 233 2.54 25.69 -4.83
CA GLY A 233 3.66 25.14 -4.08
C GLY A 233 4.38 26.11 -3.16
N ARG A 234 4.17 27.45 -3.31
CA ARG A 234 4.74 28.46 -2.42
C ARG A 234 4.12 28.47 -1.03
N ARG A 235 2.90 27.96 -0.89
CA ARG A 235 2.24 27.80 0.40
C ARG A 235 2.47 26.37 0.86
N ALA A 236 3.49 26.22 1.68
CA ALA A 236 3.96 24.93 2.12
C ALA A 236 3.99 24.85 3.66
N PRO A 237 3.65 23.69 4.25
CA PRO A 237 3.76 23.50 5.68
C PRO A 237 5.23 23.39 6.11
N THR A 238 5.45 23.29 7.41
CA THR A 238 6.71 22.94 8.05
C THR A 238 6.57 21.67 8.86
N ASN A 239 7.65 21.18 9.46
CA ASN A 239 7.60 20.03 10.38
C ASN A 239 6.63 20.25 11.55
N GLU A 240 6.47 21.50 11.98
CA GLU A 240 5.59 21.87 13.09
C GLU A 240 4.12 22.05 12.66
N THR A 241 3.88 22.36 11.39
CA THR A 241 2.53 22.75 10.92
C THR A 241 1.83 21.70 10.07
N ILE A 242 2.54 20.69 9.51
CA ILE A 242 1.93 19.69 8.62
C ILE A 242 0.86 18.85 9.32
N VAL A 243 1.10 18.44 10.57
CA VAL A 243 0.13 17.63 11.33
C VAL A 243 -1.11 18.45 11.70
N PRO A 244 -1.00 19.66 12.33
CA PRO A 244 -2.15 20.53 12.55
C PRO A 244 -2.94 20.88 11.29
N LEU A 245 -2.26 21.04 10.15
CA LEU A 245 -2.90 21.26 8.86
C LEU A 245 -3.73 20.04 8.45
N ALA A 246 -3.19 18.84 8.56
CA ALA A 246 -3.90 17.60 8.24
C ALA A 246 -5.09 17.36 9.18
N GLU A 247 -4.96 17.66 10.49
CA GLU A 247 -6.08 17.62 11.44
C GLU A 247 -7.24 18.54 11.01
N THR A 248 -6.90 19.78 10.63
CA THR A 248 -7.89 20.75 10.14
C THR A 248 -8.53 20.27 8.85
N ALA A 249 -7.72 19.82 7.88
CA ALA A 249 -8.20 19.32 6.60
C ALA A 249 -9.11 18.09 6.75
N TYR A 250 -8.78 17.18 7.68
CA TYR A 250 -9.60 16.01 7.98
C TYR A 250 -10.96 16.40 8.58
N ALA A 251 -10.97 17.36 9.51
CA ALA A 251 -12.22 17.86 10.12
C ALA A 251 -13.11 18.54 9.05
N ASP A 252 -12.52 19.40 8.21
CA ASP A 252 -13.24 20.12 7.14
C ASP A 252 -13.77 19.16 6.06
N ALA A 253 -12.99 18.14 5.69
CA ALA A 253 -13.43 17.10 4.78
C ALA A 253 -14.62 16.29 5.36
N THR A 254 -14.53 15.92 6.64
CA THR A 254 -15.61 15.21 7.35
C THR A 254 -16.91 16.01 7.35
N GLU A 255 -16.85 17.32 7.66
CA GLU A 255 -18.01 18.21 7.61
C GLU A 255 -18.57 18.33 6.19
N THR A 256 -17.70 18.42 5.19
CA THR A 256 -18.12 18.49 3.77
C THR A 256 -18.83 17.21 3.33
N VAL A 257 -18.33 16.02 3.71
CA VAL A 257 -18.96 14.72 3.42
C VAL A 257 -20.36 14.66 4.05
N ARG A 258 -20.50 15.08 5.31
CA ARG A 258 -21.81 15.13 6.02
C ARG A 258 -22.76 16.10 5.35
N ARG A 259 -22.32 17.30 5.07
CA ARG A 259 -23.13 18.37 4.46
C ARG A 259 -23.65 18.00 3.08
N LEU A 260 -22.85 17.32 2.28
CA LEU A 260 -23.21 16.88 0.93
C LEU A 260 -23.95 15.54 0.89
N GLY A 261 -23.97 14.80 2.00
CA GLY A 261 -24.58 13.47 2.07
C GLY A 261 -23.91 12.46 1.14
N LEU A 262 -22.58 12.57 0.93
CA LEU A 262 -21.86 11.72 -0.01
C LEU A 262 -21.81 10.27 0.45
N VAL A 263 -21.50 10.07 1.72
CA VAL A 263 -21.42 8.75 2.37
C VAL A 263 -21.81 8.94 3.84
N SER A 264 -22.44 7.96 4.43
CA SER A 264 -22.70 7.92 5.87
C SER A 264 -21.40 7.87 6.65
N VAL A 265 -21.20 8.86 7.53
CA VAL A 265 -19.98 8.95 8.35
C VAL A 265 -20.22 8.21 9.66
N PRO A 266 -19.45 7.14 9.97
CA PRO A 266 -19.59 6.42 11.23
C PRO A 266 -19.16 7.28 12.42
N ASP A 267 -19.60 6.89 13.63
CA ASP A 267 -19.22 7.58 14.86
C ASP A 267 -17.72 7.39 15.21
N GLU A 268 -17.13 6.30 14.76
CA GLU A 268 -15.73 5.95 14.98
C GLU A 268 -14.84 6.66 13.95
N LEU A 269 -14.29 7.80 14.34
CA LEU A 269 -13.36 8.57 13.53
C LEU A 269 -11.89 8.16 13.81
N ALA A 270 -10.99 8.45 12.85
CA ALA A 270 -9.58 8.22 13.05
C ALA A 270 -8.97 9.26 14.00
N GLU A 271 -7.94 8.82 14.73
CA GLU A 271 -7.04 9.71 15.47
C GLU A 271 -5.90 10.13 14.53
N VAL A 272 -5.65 11.45 14.42
CA VAL A 272 -4.51 11.97 13.68
C VAL A 272 -3.27 11.90 14.57
N ILE A 273 -2.21 11.28 14.07
CA ILE A 273 -0.96 11.11 14.81
C ILE A 273 0.25 11.59 14.02
N VAL A 274 1.29 11.99 14.73
CA VAL A 274 2.61 12.19 14.14
C VAL A 274 3.18 10.83 13.76
N MET A 275 3.56 10.65 12.48
CA MET A 275 4.18 9.42 12.00
C MET A 275 5.47 9.12 12.79
N PRO A 276 5.67 7.89 13.30
CA PRO A 276 6.90 7.49 13.95
C PRO A 276 8.14 7.74 13.09
N GLU A 277 9.22 8.25 13.68
CA GLU A 277 10.47 8.64 12.97
C GLU A 277 10.99 7.55 12.04
N ALA A 278 10.95 6.28 12.48
CA ALA A 278 11.42 5.13 11.70
C ALA A 278 10.63 4.87 10.40
N ARG A 279 9.45 5.49 10.24
CA ARG A 279 8.62 5.37 9.02
C ARG A 279 8.64 6.62 8.14
N ARG A 280 9.23 7.72 8.62
CA ARG A 280 9.30 8.96 7.86
C ARG A 280 10.21 8.84 6.64
N GLY A 281 9.90 9.59 5.60
CA GLY A 281 10.64 9.58 4.33
C GLY A 281 10.27 8.45 3.38
N ILE A 282 9.36 7.53 3.77
CA ILE A 282 8.81 6.47 2.91
C ILE A 282 7.48 6.91 2.30
N ALA A 283 6.59 7.43 3.14
CA ALA A 283 5.31 8.02 2.75
C ALA A 283 5.09 9.30 3.52
N VAL A 284 4.27 10.21 2.98
CA VAL A 284 3.90 11.47 3.66
C VAL A 284 2.76 11.25 4.66
N ALA A 285 1.89 10.30 4.41
CA ALA A 285 0.82 9.88 5.31
C ALA A 285 0.43 8.44 5.05
N TYR A 286 -0.31 7.85 5.97
CA TYR A 286 -1.00 6.58 5.79
C TYR A 286 -2.18 6.44 6.76
N CYS A 287 -3.16 5.65 6.34
CA CYS A 287 -4.22 5.16 7.20
C CYS A 287 -3.81 3.79 7.78
N ASP A 288 -3.85 3.64 9.11
CA ASP A 288 -3.66 2.36 9.80
C ASP A 288 -4.96 2.00 10.53
N ALA A 289 -5.82 1.26 9.85
CA ALA A 289 -7.07 0.78 10.41
C ALA A 289 -6.86 -0.57 11.11
N PRO A 290 -7.61 -0.86 12.19
CA PRO A 290 -7.67 -2.21 12.74
C PRO A 290 -8.10 -3.19 11.65
N GLY A 291 -7.59 -4.42 11.71
CA GLY A 291 -8.00 -5.47 10.79
C GLY A 291 -9.52 -5.68 10.82
N PRO A 292 -10.14 -6.08 9.72
CA PRO A 292 -11.60 -6.17 9.63
C PRO A 292 -12.21 -7.23 10.56
N LEU A 293 -11.43 -8.18 11.03
CA LEU A 293 -11.83 -9.20 12.01
C LEU A 293 -11.40 -8.87 13.44
N GLU A 294 -10.64 -7.77 13.64
CA GLU A 294 -10.23 -7.32 14.97
C GLU A 294 -11.41 -6.64 15.69
N GLN A 295 -11.59 -6.99 16.95
CA GLN A 295 -12.59 -6.35 17.80
C GLN A 295 -11.97 -5.16 18.54
N GLY A 296 -12.51 -3.96 18.31
CA GLY A 296 -11.96 -2.73 18.87
C GLY A 296 -10.77 -2.18 18.06
N GLY A 297 -9.99 -1.33 18.70
CA GLY A 297 -8.87 -0.62 18.08
C GLY A 297 -9.29 0.71 17.46
N THR A 298 -8.35 1.64 17.43
CA THR A 298 -8.53 2.98 16.85
C THR A 298 -7.89 3.01 15.46
N THR A 299 -8.58 3.56 14.49
CA THR A 299 -7.97 3.88 13.19
C THR A 299 -7.05 5.07 13.36
N LEU A 300 -5.84 4.99 12.83
CA LEU A 300 -4.85 6.05 12.90
C LEU A 300 -4.66 6.67 11.51
N PHE A 301 -4.72 8.00 11.45
CA PHE A 301 -4.27 8.77 10.31
C PHE A 301 -2.90 9.36 10.66
N ALA A 302 -1.84 8.69 10.19
CA ALA A 302 -0.47 9.08 10.50
C ALA A 302 0.05 10.06 9.44
N VAL A 303 0.56 11.21 9.89
CA VAL A 303 1.11 12.28 9.03
C VAL A 303 2.58 12.47 9.34
N SER A 304 3.41 12.58 8.30
CA SER A 304 4.86 12.60 8.40
C SER A 304 5.43 14.02 8.31
N PRO A 305 5.97 14.58 9.40
CA PRO A 305 7.05 15.54 9.26
C PRO A 305 8.25 14.90 8.53
N THR A 306 9.16 15.70 7.99
CA THR A 306 10.37 15.14 7.36
C THR A 306 11.28 14.48 8.39
N PRO A 307 12.08 13.46 7.99
CA PRO A 307 13.12 12.91 8.86
C PRO A 307 14.10 13.99 9.37
N SER A 308 14.57 13.81 10.58
CA SER A 308 15.44 14.78 11.26
C SER A 308 16.84 14.92 10.65
N ASP A 309 17.26 13.94 9.85
CA ASP A 309 18.57 13.88 9.18
C ASP A 309 18.58 14.45 7.76
N TRP A 310 17.41 14.94 7.25
CA TRP A 310 17.33 15.48 5.90
C TRP A 310 17.96 16.87 5.79
N SER A 311 18.63 17.14 4.65
CA SER A 311 19.13 18.48 4.34
C SER A 311 17.98 19.48 4.15
N ALA A 312 18.27 20.76 4.37
CA ALA A 312 17.28 21.83 4.19
C ALA A 312 16.71 21.89 2.76
N GLU A 313 17.53 21.59 1.75
CA GLU A 313 17.08 21.53 0.35
C GLU A 313 16.09 20.38 0.12
N ARG A 314 16.38 19.20 0.69
CA ARG A 314 15.48 18.04 0.60
C ARG A 314 14.16 18.30 1.32
N VAL A 315 14.19 18.91 2.49
CA VAL A 315 13.00 19.34 3.24
C VAL A 315 12.18 20.33 2.41
N ALA A 316 12.83 21.35 1.81
CA ALA A 316 12.14 22.32 0.97
C ALA A 316 11.51 21.70 -0.28
N SER A 317 12.19 20.75 -0.93
CA SER A 317 11.65 20.01 -2.08
C SER A 317 10.43 19.17 -1.69
N PHE A 318 10.52 18.49 -0.55
CA PHE A 318 9.42 17.70 -0.01
C PHE A 318 8.17 18.55 0.24
N TYR A 319 8.31 19.71 0.90
CA TYR A 319 7.16 20.57 1.21
C TYR A 319 6.65 21.37 0.00
N ARG A 320 7.43 21.55 -1.08
CA ARG A 320 6.89 22.02 -2.36
C ARG A 320 5.98 20.96 -3.00
N GLU A 321 6.38 19.69 -2.96
CA GLU A 321 5.55 18.59 -3.44
C GLU A 321 4.29 18.41 -2.59
N TYR A 322 4.47 18.38 -1.26
CA TYR A 322 3.39 18.22 -0.26
C TYR A 322 3.02 19.58 0.37
N ASN A 323 2.68 20.55 -0.52
CA ASN A 323 2.22 21.86 -0.11
C ASN A 323 0.85 21.83 0.58
N ASP A 324 0.40 22.98 1.12
CA ASP A 324 -0.85 23.07 1.88
C ASP A 324 -2.05 22.45 1.15
N ALA A 325 -2.20 22.74 -0.14
CA ALA A 325 -3.31 22.22 -0.93
C ALA A 325 -3.19 20.71 -1.20
N MET A 326 -1.95 20.20 -1.37
CA MET A 326 -1.70 18.77 -1.49
C MET A 326 -2.00 18.04 -0.17
N VAL A 327 -1.68 18.61 0.99
CA VAL A 327 -2.01 18.02 2.30
C VAL A 327 -3.54 17.94 2.47
N VAL A 328 -4.30 18.95 2.01
CA VAL A 328 -5.77 18.88 2.01
C VAL A 328 -6.27 17.75 1.12
N ASN A 329 -5.76 17.63 -0.11
CA ASN A 329 -6.13 16.53 -1.02
C ASN A 329 -5.75 15.16 -0.46
N LEU A 330 -4.57 15.05 0.16
CA LEU A 330 -4.10 13.83 0.79
C LEU A 330 -4.96 13.44 2.00
N SER A 331 -5.44 14.42 2.79
CA SER A 331 -6.37 14.15 3.88
C SER A 331 -7.72 13.61 3.38
N VAL A 332 -8.12 13.97 2.16
CA VAL A 332 -9.25 13.33 1.48
C VAL A 332 -8.92 11.89 1.13
N HIS A 333 -7.77 11.62 0.53
CA HIS A 333 -7.33 10.29 0.13
C HIS A 333 -7.21 9.33 1.32
N GLU A 334 -6.43 9.74 2.32
CA GLU A 334 -6.13 8.89 3.47
C GLU A 334 -7.28 8.81 4.49
N ALA A 335 -8.11 9.85 4.55
CA ALA A 335 -9.11 9.92 5.60
C ALA A 335 -10.56 10.05 5.07
N MET A 336 -11.05 11.24 4.72
CA MET A 336 -12.47 11.51 4.45
C MET A 336 -12.72 12.14 3.07
N PRO A 337 -13.46 11.44 2.21
CA PRO A 337 -14.09 10.12 2.35
C PRO A 337 -13.25 8.93 1.86
N GLY A 338 -11.92 9.04 1.88
CA GLY A 338 -10.99 8.01 1.41
C GLY A 338 -10.86 6.79 2.32
N HIS A 339 -9.62 6.40 2.64
CA HIS A 339 -9.32 5.13 3.31
C HIS A 339 -9.98 4.96 4.68
N VAL A 340 -9.93 5.97 5.57
CA VAL A 340 -10.56 5.87 6.91
C VAL A 340 -12.04 5.53 6.79
N LEU A 341 -12.77 6.26 5.93
CA LEU A 341 -14.21 6.03 5.76
C LEU A 341 -14.51 4.68 5.09
N GLN A 342 -13.81 4.37 4.00
CA GLN A 342 -14.00 3.13 3.26
C GLN A 342 -13.73 1.90 4.13
N LEU A 343 -12.60 1.88 4.86
CA LEU A 343 -12.24 0.78 5.73
C LEU A 343 -13.20 0.65 6.94
N ALA A 344 -13.74 1.76 7.45
CA ALA A 344 -14.78 1.73 8.47
C ALA A 344 -16.05 1.04 7.96
N HIS A 345 -16.51 1.38 6.74
CA HIS A 345 -17.62 0.68 6.09
C HIS A 345 -17.32 -0.81 5.87
N ALA A 346 -16.11 -1.14 5.39
CA ALA A 346 -15.69 -2.52 5.17
C ALA A 346 -15.71 -3.34 6.48
N ARG A 347 -15.30 -2.75 7.60
CA ARG A 347 -15.37 -3.41 8.94
C ARG A 347 -16.80 -3.68 9.39
N HIS A 348 -17.76 -2.86 9.00
CA HIS A 348 -19.17 -3.05 9.33
C HIS A 348 -19.90 -4.03 8.41
N TRP A 349 -19.34 -4.31 7.24
CA TRP A 349 -19.91 -5.29 6.33
C TRP A 349 -19.99 -6.68 6.98
N ARG A 350 -21.09 -7.39 6.71
CA ARG A 350 -21.33 -8.75 7.18
C ARG A 350 -21.88 -9.59 6.03
N GLY A 351 -21.06 -10.54 5.59
CA GLY A 351 -21.44 -11.56 4.62
C GLY A 351 -21.60 -12.93 5.28
N SER A 352 -21.96 -13.92 4.49
CA SER A 352 -21.97 -15.34 4.87
C SER A 352 -20.56 -15.88 5.11
N THR A 353 -19.56 -15.27 4.47
CA THR A 353 -18.14 -15.63 4.56
C THR A 353 -17.29 -14.48 5.07
N ALA A 354 -16.01 -14.74 5.41
CA ALA A 354 -15.02 -13.73 5.73
C ALA A 354 -14.10 -13.39 4.53
N ILE A 355 -14.39 -13.85 3.34
CA ILE A 355 -13.49 -13.76 2.17
C ILE A 355 -13.11 -12.32 1.86
N ARG A 356 -14.08 -11.39 1.74
CA ARG A 356 -13.78 -9.98 1.43
C ARG A 356 -13.08 -9.22 2.56
N HIS A 357 -13.03 -9.79 3.76
CA HIS A 357 -12.20 -9.27 4.85
C HIS A 357 -10.76 -9.72 4.73
N VAL A 358 -10.53 -10.98 4.31
CA VAL A 358 -9.20 -11.58 4.20
C VAL A 358 -8.52 -11.18 2.88
N PHE A 359 -9.28 -11.17 1.79
CA PHE A 359 -8.84 -10.86 0.43
C PHE A 359 -9.39 -9.50 -0.03
N ALA A 360 -9.20 -8.47 0.80
CA ALA A 360 -9.60 -7.10 0.43
C ALA A 360 -8.84 -6.62 -0.82
N SER A 361 -9.59 -6.07 -1.78
CA SER A 361 -9.04 -5.64 -3.07
C SER A 361 -8.29 -4.32 -2.96
N ALA A 362 -6.98 -4.34 -3.22
CA ALA A 362 -6.19 -3.11 -3.31
C ALA A 362 -6.67 -2.16 -4.43
N PRO A 363 -7.03 -2.63 -5.65
CA PRO A 363 -7.65 -1.77 -6.66
C PRO A 363 -8.94 -1.09 -6.21
N PHE A 364 -9.78 -1.76 -5.42
CA PHE A 364 -10.98 -1.12 -4.86
C PHE A 364 -10.61 -0.04 -3.86
N ILE A 365 -9.72 -0.34 -2.91
CA ILE A 365 -9.33 0.57 -1.82
C ILE A 365 -8.66 1.83 -2.38
N GLU A 366 -7.67 1.65 -3.25
CA GLU A 366 -6.93 2.77 -3.87
C GLU A 366 -7.78 3.51 -4.91
N GLY A 367 -8.52 2.77 -5.73
CA GLY A 367 -9.42 3.36 -6.73
C GLY A 367 -10.51 4.22 -6.10
N TRP A 368 -11.10 3.75 -4.99
CA TRP A 368 -12.04 4.55 -4.22
C TRP A 368 -11.40 5.84 -3.69
N ALA A 369 -10.21 5.77 -3.09
CA ALA A 369 -9.54 6.94 -2.56
C ALA A 369 -9.24 7.99 -3.64
N VAL A 370 -8.82 7.58 -4.84
CA VAL A 370 -8.63 8.49 -5.99
C VAL A 370 -9.96 9.09 -6.46
N HIS A 371 -11.06 8.33 -6.45
CA HIS A 371 -12.40 8.87 -6.72
C HIS A 371 -12.87 9.85 -5.64
N ALA A 372 -12.59 9.56 -4.37
CA ALA A 372 -12.89 10.45 -3.26
C ALA A 372 -12.23 11.82 -3.43
N GLU A 373 -10.94 11.85 -3.82
CA GLU A 373 -10.23 13.09 -4.16
C GLU A 373 -10.98 13.89 -5.25
N ARG A 374 -11.37 13.22 -6.35
CA ARG A 374 -12.07 13.84 -7.46
C ARG A 374 -13.44 14.38 -7.05
N ILE A 375 -14.25 13.56 -6.37
CA ILE A 375 -15.59 13.92 -5.90
C ILE A 375 -15.54 15.16 -4.99
N MET A 376 -14.61 15.21 -4.06
CA MET A 376 -14.45 16.32 -3.14
C MET A 376 -13.97 17.60 -3.85
N ALA A 377 -13.00 17.49 -4.75
CA ALA A 377 -12.50 18.62 -5.51
C ALA A 377 -13.57 19.19 -6.48
N GLU A 378 -14.36 18.34 -7.16
CA GLU A 378 -15.48 18.75 -8.01
C GLU A 378 -16.62 19.39 -7.20
N ALA A 379 -16.81 18.98 -5.95
CA ALA A 379 -17.73 19.63 -5.02
C ALA A 379 -17.21 20.97 -4.47
N GLY A 380 -16.02 21.41 -4.89
CA GLY A 380 -15.41 22.69 -4.51
C GLY A 380 -14.65 22.68 -3.19
N HIS A 381 -14.40 21.51 -2.59
CA HIS A 381 -13.62 21.40 -1.36
C HIS A 381 -12.19 21.90 -1.57
N GLY A 382 -11.73 22.84 -0.74
CA GLY A 382 -10.41 23.46 -0.84
C GLY A 382 -10.19 24.38 -2.04
N GLY A 383 -11.17 24.55 -2.93
CA GLY A 383 -11.16 25.47 -4.08
C GLY A 383 -10.13 25.10 -5.16
N LEU A 384 -9.77 26.08 -6.00
CA LEU A 384 -8.87 25.89 -7.14
C LEU A 384 -7.51 25.29 -6.77
N PRO A 385 -6.82 25.69 -5.69
CA PRO A 385 -5.54 25.07 -5.34
C PRO A 385 -5.64 23.56 -5.11
N VAL A 386 -6.67 23.10 -4.40
CA VAL A 386 -6.89 21.67 -4.14
C VAL A 386 -7.28 20.94 -5.42
N ARG A 387 -8.11 21.55 -6.30
CA ARG A 387 -8.42 20.96 -7.61
C ARG A 387 -7.17 20.74 -8.47
N LEU A 388 -6.23 21.68 -8.47
CA LEU A 388 -4.96 21.56 -9.18
C LEU A 388 -4.11 20.40 -8.62
N GLN A 389 -4.03 20.28 -7.31
CA GLN A 389 -3.26 19.20 -6.67
C GLN A 389 -3.94 17.83 -6.87
N GLN A 390 -5.26 17.78 -6.88
CA GLN A 390 -6.02 16.58 -7.20
C GLN A 390 -5.73 16.11 -8.64
N LEU A 391 -5.75 17.01 -9.63
CA LEU A 391 -5.39 16.66 -11.01
C LEU A 391 -3.92 16.21 -11.12
N LYS A 392 -2.99 16.90 -10.43
CA LYS A 392 -1.59 16.47 -10.33
C LYS A 392 -1.48 15.08 -9.73
N MET A 393 -2.27 14.75 -8.69
CA MET A 393 -2.28 13.41 -8.09
C MET A 393 -2.84 12.38 -9.09
N GLN A 394 -3.87 12.68 -9.86
CA GLN A 394 -4.35 11.80 -10.92
C GLN A 394 -3.30 11.56 -12.01
N LEU A 395 -2.55 12.58 -12.44
CA LEU A 395 -1.41 12.39 -13.34
C LEU A 395 -0.38 11.43 -12.74
N ARG A 396 -0.05 11.59 -11.45
CA ARG A 396 0.90 10.70 -10.75
C ARG A 396 0.41 9.25 -10.72
N THR A 397 -0.86 9.02 -10.39
CA THR A 397 -1.43 7.66 -10.35
C THR A 397 -1.52 7.03 -11.74
N THR A 398 -1.80 7.83 -12.77
CA THR A 398 -1.81 7.38 -14.16
C THR A 398 -0.40 7.03 -14.64
N VAL A 399 0.60 7.88 -14.35
CA VAL A 399 2.02 7.60 -14.65
C VAL A 399 2.52 6.38 -13.88
N ASN A 400 2.02 6.10 -12.68
CA ASN A 400 2.37 4.89 -11.94
C ASN A 400 2.08 3.61 -12.74
N ALA A 401 0.94 3.53 -13.46
CA ALA A 401 0.62 2.37 -14.29
C ALA A 401 1.56 2.24 -15.51
N LEU A 402 1.97 3.35 -16.12
CA LEU A 402 2.96 3.36 -17.20
C LEU A 402 4.34 2.94 -16.67
N LEU A 403 4.70 3.41 -15.49
CA LEU A 403 5.99 3.10 -14.85
C LEU A 403 6.07 1.61 -14.50
N ASP A 404 5.03 1.03 -13.92
CA ASP A 404 4.95 -0.36 -13.53
C ASP A 404 5.14 -1.30 -14.75
N ALA A 405 4.37 -1.08 -15.81
CA ALA A 405 4.50 -1.82 -17.06
C ALA A 405 5.84 -1.54 -17.77
N GLY A 406 6.28 -0.29 -17.80
CA GLY A 406 7.54 0.15 -18.39
C GLY A 406 8.74 -0.54 -17.75
N VAL A 407 8.79 -0.58 -16.43
CA VAL A 407 9.87 -1.21 -15.67
C VAL A 407 9.86 -2.72 -15.85
N HIS A 408 8.73 -3.37 -15.57
CA HIS A 408 8.70 -4.83 -15.46
C HIS A 408 8.53 -5.57 -16.78
N ALA A 409 7.98 -4.93 -17.82
CA ALA A 409 7.70 -5.58 -19.09
C ALA A 409 8.38 -4.94 -20.31
N GLN A 410 8.79 -3.67 -20.25
CA GLN A 410 9.27 -2.94 -21.42
C GLN A 410 10.74 -2.48 -21.31
N GLY A 411 11.42 -2.77 -20.18
CA GLY A 411 12.83 -2.45 -19.99
C GLY A 411 13.12 -0.94 -19.83
N MET A 412 12.13 -0.15 -19.36
CA MET A 412 12.27 1.28 -19.11
C MET A 412 13.52 1.58 -18.28
N SER A 413 14.30 2.54 -18.71
CA SER A 413 15.48 3.03 -17.99
C SER A 413 15.08 4.05 -16.92
N GLU A 414 15.97 4.31 -15.95
CA GLU A 414 15.78 5.34 -14.93
C GLU A 414 15.56 6.72 -15.57
N ALA A 415 16.38 7.08 -16.58
CA ALA A 415 16.27 8.37 -17.25
C ALA A 415 14.89 8.58 -17.90
N GLU A 416 14.36 7.56 -18.59
CA GLU A 416 13.02 7.60 -19.18
C GLU A 416 11.93 7.69 -18.11
N ALA A 417 12.08 6.97 -17.00
CA ALA A 417 11.15 6.99 -15.88
C ALA A 417 11.12 8.37 -15.21
N LEU A 418 12.27 8.95 -14.91
CA LEU A 418 12.38 10.29 -14.32
C LEU A 418 11.79 11.36 -15.25
N GLU A 419 12.13 11.30 -16.56
CA GLU A 419 11.57 12.21 -17.57
C GLU A 419 10.04 12.12 -17.61
N LEU A 420 9.48 10.89 -17.64
CA LEU A 420 8.03 10.67 -17.63
C LEU A 420 7.38 11.29 -16.38
N MET A 421 7.89 11.01 -15.19
CA MET A 421 7.33 11.52 -13.93
C MET A 421 7.43 13.04 -13.80
N MET A 422 8.59 13.61 -14.13
CA MET A 422 8.82 15.05 -13.96
C MET A 422 8.11 15.90 -15.03
N ARG A 423 8.01 15.41 -16.27
CA ARG A 423 7.38 16.15 -17.36
C ARG A 423 5.87 15.98 -17.44
N ARG A 424 5.37 14.72 -17.27
CA ARG A 424 3.96 14.43 -17.47
C ARG A 424 3.16 14.46 -16.16
N ALA A 425 3.79 14.25 -15.01
CA ALA A 425 3.12 14.29 -13.70
C ALA A 425 3.61 15.42 -12.79
N TYR A 426 4.45 16.32 -13.30
CA TYR A 426 4.97 17.49 -12.57
C TYR A 426 5.58 17.17 -11.21
N GLN A 427 6.16 15.96 -11.05
CA GLN A 427 6.75 15.54 -9.79
C GLN A 427 8.09 16.25 -9.55
N GLU A 428 8.40 16.51 -8.29
CA GLU A 428 9.73 16.95 -7.86
C GLU A 428 10.74 15.80 -8.06
N GLU A 429 11.99 16.14 -8.40
CA GLU A 429 13.04 15.15 -8.71
C GLU A 429 13.24 14.14 -7.57
N GLY A 430 13.29 14.60 -6.32
CA GLY A 430 13.45 13.71 -5.17
C GLY A 430 12.32 12.68 -5.03
N GLU A 431 11.09 13.08 -5.32
CA GLU A 431 9.92 12.19 -5.35
C GLU A 431 10.02 11.19 -6.52
N ALA A 432 10.43 11.66 -7.71
CA ALA A 432 10.58 10.82 -8.89
C ALA A 432 11.66 9.74 -8.68
N VAL A 433 12.81 10.08 -8.08
CA VAL A 433 13.88 9.12 -7.72
C VAL A 433 13.36 8.08 -6.71
N GLY A 434 12.65 8.53 -5.67
CA GLY A 434 12.04 7.62 -4.70
C GLY A 434 11.04 6.65 -5.36
N LYS A 435 10.22 7.16 -6.28
CA LYS A 435 9.24 6.38 -7.04
C LYS A 435 9.89 5.36 -7.96
N TRP A 436 10.96 5.73 -8.64
CA TRP A 436 11.77 4.80 -9.44
C TRP A 436 12.26 3.61 -8.61
N ARG A 437 12.85 3.91 -7.42
CA ARG A 437 13.28 2.84 -6.50
C ARG A 437 12.11 1.94 -6.08
N ARG A 438 10.95 2.52 -5.75
CA ARG A 438 9.74 1.77 -5.41
C ARG A 438 9.28 0.87 -6.56
N ALA A 439 9.31 1.35 -7.80
CA ALA A 439 8.92 0.59 -8.98
C ALA A 439 9.83 -0.63 -9.22
N LEU A 440 11.10 -0.57 -8.84
CA LEU A 440 12.02 -1.70 -8.90
C LEU A 440 11.85 -2.70 -7.76
N LEU A 441 11.34 -2.26 -6.61
CA LEU A 441 11.17 -3.08 -5.40
C LEU A 441 9.80 -3.74 -5.31
N SER A 442 8.83 -3.29 -6.10
CA SER A 442 7.46 -3.83 -6.09
C SER A 442 6.93 -3.95 -7.51
N SER A 443 6.15 -4.97 -7.80
CA SER A 443 5.48 -5.14 -9.08
C SER A 443 3.96 -5.13 -8.91
N CYS A 444 3.25 -4.61 -9.90
CA CYS A 444 1.79 -4.54 -10.00
C CYS A 444 1.12 -3.57 -9.00
N GLN A 445 1.80 -3.20 -7.91
CA GLN A 445 1.24 -2.33 -6.88
C GLN A 445 1.00 -0.91 -7.40
N LEU A 446 1.88 -0.37 -8.26
CA LEU A 446 1.73 0.96 -8.82
C LEU A 446 0.54 1.07 -9.78
N SER A 447 0.12 -0.02 -10.39
CA SER A 447 -1.03 -0.09 -11.28
C SER A 447 -2.38 -0.08 -10.55
N THR A 448 -2.43 -0.40 -9.24
CA THR A 448 -3.67 -0.53 -8.47
C THR A 448 -4.49 0.75 -8.44
N TYR A 449 -3.85 1.91 -8.35
CA TYR A 449 -4.49 3.24 -8.32
C TYR A 449 -5.26 3.55 -9.59
N PHE A 450 -4.56 3.46 -10.72
CA PHE A 450 -5.13 3.78 -12.03
C PHE A 450 -6.21 2.80 -12.45
N VAL A 451 -5.93 1.50 -12.33
CA VAL A 451 -6.89 0.45 -12.72
C VAL A 451 -8.11 0.46 -11.82
N GLY A 452 -7.91 0.58 -10.51
CA GLY A 452 -9.01 0.70 -9.56
C GLY A 452 -9.90 1.91 -9.85
N TYR A 453 -9.29 3.09 -10.11
CA TYR A 453 -10.02 4.29 -10.51
C TYR A 453 -10.82 4.05 -11.81
N THR A 454 -10.19 3.47 -12.83
CA THR A 454 -10.80 3.27 -14.15
C THR A 454 -11.97 2.29 -14.09
N GLU A 455 -11.81 1.16 -13.41
CA GLU A 455 -12.86 0.13 -13.30
C GLU A 455 -14.02 0.55 -12.37
N LEU A 456 -13.77 1.42 -11.38
CA LEU A 456 -14.83 1.95 -10.52
C LEU A 456 -15.67 3.04 -11.22
N ALA A 457 -15.09 3.77 -12.17
CA ALA A 457 -15.72 4.93 -12.80
C ALA A 457 -17.14 4.67 -13.34
N PRO A 458 -17.42 3.57 -14.07
CA PRO A 458 -18.77 3.29 -14.56
C PRO A 458 -19.79 3.04 -13.42
N THR A 459 -19.36 2.40 -12.34
CA THR A 459 -20.21 2.12 -11.18
C THR A 459 -20.54 3.38 -10.39
N LEU A 460 -19.64 4.35 -10.34
CA LEU A 460 -19.81 5.61 -9.61
C LEU A 460 -20.53 6.70 -10.42
N ALA A 461 -20.55 6.57 -11.75
CA ALA A 461 -21.12 7.57 -12.64
C ALA A 461 -22.58 7.91 -12.31
N GLY A 462 -22.86 9.22 -12.19
CA GLY A 462 -24.22 9.73 -11.91
C GLY A 462 -24.72 9.54 -10.48
N ARG A 463 -23.94 8.94 -9.59
CA ARG A 463 -24.30 8.81 -8.16
C ARG A 463 -23.98 10.08 -7.41
N THR A 464 -24.83 10.42 -6.45
CA THR A 464 -24.63 11.52 -5.48
C THR A 464 -24.44 11.01 -4.06
N ASN A 465 -24.71 9.72 -3.81
CA ASN A 465 -24.47 9.01 -2.55
C ASN A 465 -23.85 7.66 -2.87
N PHE A 466 -22.87 7.26 -2.07
CA PHE A 466 -22.04 6.09 -2.32
C PHE A 466 -22.13 4.99 -1.24
N ASP A 467 -23.07 5.12 -0.28
CA ASP A 467 -23.26 4.12 0.77
C ASP A 467 -23.44 2.70 0.21
N ALA A 468 -24.25 2.57 -0.84
CA ALA A 468 -24.49 1.29 -1.48
C ALA A 468 -23.21 0.67 -2.07
N VAL A 469 -22.29 1.50 -2.57
CA VAL A 469 -21.00 1.02 -3.13
C VAL A 469 -20.09 0.49 -2.03
N LEU A 470 -20.03 1.19 -0.88
CA LEU A 470 -19.19 0.82 0.25
C LEU A 470 -19.79 -0.26 1.16
N ALA A 471 -21.07 -0.63 0.94
CA ALA A 471 -21.77 -1.62 1.76
C ALA A 471 -21.37 -3.09 1.49
N HIS A 472 -20.44 -3.35 0.56
CA HIS A 472 -20.09 -4.71 0.12
C HIS A 472 -18.69 -5.17 0.60
N GLY A 473 -18.11 -4.51 1.59
CA GLY A 473 -16.73 -4.75 2.01
C GLY A 473 -15.73 -4.11 1.04
N SER A 474 -14.67 -4.85 0.67
CA SER A 474 -13.69 -4.36 -0.31
C SER A 474 -13.52 -5.36 -1.46
N PRO A 475 -14.57 -5.61 -2.28
CA PRO A 475 -14.49 -6.55 -3.41
C PRO A 475 -13.67 -5.91 -4.56
N PRO A 476 -13.08 -6.71 -5.47
CA PRO A 476 -12.55 -6.18 -6.72
C PRO A 476 -13.60 -5.39 -7.50
N PRO A 477 -13.22 -4.27 -8.15
CA PRO A 477 -14.16 -3.35 -8.83
C PRO A 477 -15.09 -4.05 -9.83
N ARG A 478 -14.57 -5.04 -10.56
CA ARG A 478 -15.34 -5.81 -11.58
C ARG A 478 -16.59 -6.53 -11.02
N HIS A 479 -16.61 -6.82 -9.72
CA HIS A 479 -17.73 -7.51 -9.07
C HIS A 479 -18.84 -6.58 -8.58
N LEU A 480 -18.57 -5.29 -8.45
CA LEU A 480 -19.55 -4.33 -7.92
C LEU A 480 -20.85 -4.25 -8.72
N PRO A 481 -20.86 -4.24 -10.06
CA PRO A 481 -22.12 -4.22 -10.81
C PRO A 481 -23.07 -5.37 -10.43
N ARG A 482 -22.54 -6.59 -10.27
CA ARG A 482 -23.32 -7.76 -9.84
C ARG A 482 -23.82 -7.62 -8.40
N LEU A 483 -22.97 -7.15 -7.49
CA LEU A 483 -23.31 -6.94 -6.07
C LEU A 483 -24.37 -5.84 -5.86
N LEU A 484 -24.40 -4.86 -6.74
CA LEU A 484 -25.39 -3.77 -6.75
C LEU A 484 -26.70 -4.13 -7.45
N GLY A 485 -26.87 -5.36 -7.91
CA GLY A 485 -28.07 -5.82 -8.60
C GLY A 485 -28.14 -5.40 -10.07
N GLY A 486 -27.03 -4.98 -10.67
CA GLY A 486 -26.88 -4.78 -12.11
C GLY A 486 -26.69 -6.14 -12.81
N ALA A 487 -27.36 -6.32 -13.97
CA ALA A 487 -27.18 -7.48 -14.82
C ALA A 487 -25.89 -7.40 -15.63
#